data_8f1fed63a5e68abde837c1ea710b40fb
#
_entry.id   8f1fed63a5e68abde837c1ea710b40fb
#
_cell.length_a   1.000
_cell.length_b   1.000
_cell.length_c   1.000
_cell.angle_alpha   90.00
_cell.angle_beta   90.00
_cell.angle_gamma   90.00
#
_symmetry.space_group_name_H-M   'P 1'
#
loop_
_entity.id
_entity.type
_entity.pdbx_description
1 polymer ?
#
loop_
_entity_poly.entity_id
_entity_poly.type
_entity_poly.pdbx_seq_one_letter_code
_entity_poly.pdbx_strand_id
1 'polypeptide(L)' 'MTKHDLLEHLAEGGRADATEIADSFGLTYAAAAMALLRLARQGLVHRYVDADDGRYFYELSERGHARLAFFRHHH' A
#
# COMPACT_ATOMS: atom_id res chain seq x y z
N MET A 1 -5.82 9.43 6.61
CA MET A 1 -5.61 8.41 5.56
C MET A 1 -6.52 7.22 5.83
N THR A 2 -7.27 6.79 4.84
CA THR A 2 -8.10 5.59 4.93
C THR A 2 -7.45 4.44 4.17
N LYS A 3 -7.98 3.24 4.35
CA LYS A 3 -7.56 2.08 3.55
C LYS A 3 -7.74 2.38 2.05
N HIS A 4 -8.85 3.00 1.67
CA HIS A 4 -9.13 3.37 0.29
C HIS A 4 -8.04 4.31 -0.26
N ASP A 5 -7.68 5.34 0.50
CA ASP A 5 -6.65 6.31 0.10
C ASP A 5 -5.32 5.60 -0.18
N LEU A 6 -4.97 4.67 0.68
CA LEU A 6 -3.72 3.92 0.53
C LEU A 6 -3.74 3.02 -0.70
N LEU A 7 -4.85 2.32 -0.94
CA LEU A 7 -5.01 1.49 -2.13
C LEU A 7 -4.94 2.33 -3.41
N GLU A 8 -5.59 3.50 -3.43
CA GLU A 8 -5.53 4.41 -4.57
C GLU A 8 -4.10 4.87 -4.85
N HIS A 9 -3.38 5.24 -3.79
CA HIS A 9 -2.00 5.70 -3.93
C HIS A 9 -1.10 4.60 -4.53
N LEU A 10 -1.26 3.37 -4.06
CA LEU A 10 -0.49 2.24 -4.59
C LEU A 10 -0.86 1.92 -6.04
N ALA A 11 -2.14 2.05 -6.40
CA ALA A 11 -2.58 1.84 -7.77
C ALA A 11 -1.97 2.85 -8.73
N GLU A 12 -1.89 4.11 -8.31
CA GLU A 12 -1.34 5.19 -9.13
C GLU A 12 0.17 5.08 -9.29
N GLY A 13 0.88 4.77 -8.21
CA GLY A 13 2.33 4.73 -8.20
C GLY A 13 2.94 3.40 -8.62
N GLY A 14 2.16 2.34 -8.64
CA GLY A 14 2.62 0.99 -8.95
C GLY A 14 3.18 0.26 -7.74
N ARG A 15 4.10 0.86 -7.01
CA ARG A 15 4.65 0.33 -5.76
C ARG A 15 5.10 1.48 -4.87
N ALA A 16 5.26 1.20 -3.58
CA ALA A 16 5.75 2.19 -2.63
C ALA A 16 6.42 1.51 -1.45
N ASP A 17 7.36 2.20 -0.82
CA ASP A 17 7.90 1.79 0.47
C ASP A 17 7.23 2.59 1.60
N ALA A 18 7.53 2.22 2.85
CA ALA A 18 6.91 2.88 4.00
C ALA A 18 7.32 4.34 4.13
N THR A 19 8.53 4.70 3.71
CA THR A 19 9.01 6.08 3.74
C THR A 19 8.18 6.96 2.79
N GLU A 20 7.92 6.47 1.58
CA GLU A 20 7.10 7.20 0.62
C GLU A 20 5.67 7.41 1.14
N ILE A 21 5.09 6.38 1.73
CA ILE A 21 3.73 6.48 2.29
C ILE A 21 3.72 7.47 3.47
N ALA A 22 4.73 7.42 4.35
CA ALA A 22 4.84 8.35 5.46
C ALA A 22 4.90 9.80 4.95
N ASP A 23 5.73 10.05 3.95
CA ASP A 23 5.87 11.39 3.37
C ASP A 23 4.58 11.86 2.69
N SER A 24 3.96 10.99 1.91
CA SER A 24 2.77 11.34 1.13
C SER A 24 1.55 11.65 2.00
N PHE A 25 1.43 11.00 3.14
CA PHE A 25 0.24 11.13 4.01
C PHE A 25 0.54 11.85 5.32
N GLY A 26 1.75 12.36 5.53
CA GLY A 26 2.11 13.06 6.76
C GLY A 26 2.10 12.15 7.98
N LEU A 27 2.55 10.91 7.84
CA LEU A 27 2.59 9.91 8.90
C LEU A 27 4.01 9.68 9.40
N THR A 28 4.13 9.11 10.60
CA THR A 28 5.42 8.55 11.02
C THR A 28 5.72 7.30 10.19
N TYR A 29 7.01 6.96 10.11
CA TYR A 29 7.40 5.72 9.46
C TYR A 29 6.69 4.51 10.08
N ALA A 30 6.63 4.45 11.40
CA ALA A 30 6.00 3.34 12.11
C ALA A 30 4.51 3.21 11.74
N ALA A 31 3.78 4.32 11.67
CA ALA A 31 2.37 4.31 11.31
C ALA A 31 2.18 3.85 9.86
N ALA A 32 3.01 4.33 8.94
CA ALA A 32 2.96 3.93 7.53
C ALA A 32 3.27 2.44 7.38
N ALA A 33 4.32 1.96 8.05
CA ALA A 33 4.70 0.55 8.01
C ALA A 33 3.59 -0.35 8.53
N MET A 34 2.93 0.04 9.62
CA MET A 34 1.82 -0.73 10.19
C MET A 34 0.61 -0.76 9.25
N ALA A 35 0.30 0.36 8.61
CA ALA A 35 -0.81 0.41 7.66
C ALA A 35 -0.57 -0.53 6.48
N LEU A 36 0.65 -0.50 5.92
CA LEU A 36 1.02 -1.39 4.82
C LEU A 36 1.01 -2.86 5.25
N LEU A 37 1.50 -3.15 6.45
CA LEU A 37 1.51 -4.51 6.96
C LEU A 37 0.09 -5.06 7.14
N ARG A 38 -0.85 -4.23 7.59
CA ARG A 38 -2.26 -4.63 7.69
C ARG A 38 -2.83 -5.01 6.34
N LEU A 39 -2.51 -4.23 5.31
CA LEU A 39 -2.95 -4.56 3.94
C LEU A 39 -2.34 -5.87 3.47
N ALA A 40 -1.07 -6.11 3.78
CA ALA A 40 -0.40 -7.36 3.43
C ALA A 40 -1.06 -8.57 4.12
N ARG A 41 -1.42 -8.43 5.39
CA ARG A 41 -2.12 -9.48 6.15
C ARG A 41 -3.50 -9.78 5.58
N GLN A 42 -4.15 -8.79 4.98
CA GLN A 42 -5.45 -8.96 4.33
C GLN A 42 -5.32 -9.49 2.90
N GLY A 43 -4.10 -9.68 2.42
CA GLY A 43 -3.84 -10.15 1.06
C GLY A 43 -4.10 -9.11 -0.01
N LEU A 44 -4.17 -7.84 0.35
CA LEU A 44 -4.46 -6.75 -0.59
C LEU A 44 -3.22 -6.19 -1.26
N VAL A 45 -2.06 -6.39 -0.66
CA VAL A 45 -0.77 -6.00 -1.22
C VAL A 45 0.23 -7.13 -1.07
N HIS A 46 1.21 -7.16 -1.97
CA HIS A 46 2.38 -8.02 -1.87
C HIS A 46 3.53 -7.22 -1.30
N ARG A 47 4.20 -7.77 -0.30
CA ARG A 47 5.40 -7.20 0.27
C ARG A 47 6.60 -7.98 -0.28
N TYR A 48 7.59 -7.28 -0.80
CA TYR A 48 8.80 -7.91 -1.29
C TYR A 48 10.02 -7.04 -0.99
N VAL A 49 11.19 -7.67 -1.01
CA VAL A 49 12.46 -7.00 -0.78
C VAL A 49 13.09 -6.68 -2.13
N ASP A 50 13.48 -5.42 -2.31
CA ASP A 50 14.26 -5.04 -3.48
C ASP A 50 15.68 -5.61 -3.33
N ALA A 51 16.14 -6.34 -4.34
CA ALA A 51 17.44 -7.01 -4.30
C ALA A 51 18.60 -6.03 -4.28
N ASP A 52 18.42 -4.83 -4.82
CA ASP A 52 19.50 -3.85 -4.95
C ASP A 52 19.77 -3.09 -3.67
N ASP A 53 18.73 -2.69 -2.92
CA ASP A 53 18.91 -1.85 -1.73
C ASP A 53 18.38 -2.44 -0.43
N GLY A 54 17.79 -3.63 -0.48
CA GLY A 54 17.30 -4.31 0.71
C GLY A 54 16.04 -3.71 1.32
N ARG A 55 15.36 -2.80 0.62
CA ARG A 55 14.14 -2.18 1.12
C ARG A 55 12.93 -3.05 0.86
N TYR A 56 11.93 -2.91 1.74
CA TYR A 56 10.64 -3.52 1.52
C TYR A 56 9.77 -2.60 0.70
N PHE A 57 9.23 -3.12 -0.40
CA PHE A 57 8.25 -2.45 -1.23
C PHE A 57 6.93 -3.18 -1.18
N TYR A 58 5.87 -2.44 -1.45
CA TYR A 58 4.49 -2.94 -1.44
C TYR A 58 3.82 -2.57 -2.74
N GLU A 59 3.11 -3.52 -3.35
CA GLU A 59 2.32 -3.28 -4.55
C GLU A 59 0.96 -3.96 -4.39
N LEU A 60 -0.06 -3.47 -5.09
CA LEU A 60 -1.38 -4.10 -5.03
C LEU A 60 -1.31 -5.52 -5.56
N SER A 61 -1.93 -6.42 -4.82
CA SER A 61 -2.22 -7.77 -5.30
C SER A 61 -3.43 -7.72 -6.23
N GLU A 62 -3.72 -8.82 -6.90
CA GLU A 62 -4.95 -8.97 -7.67
C GLU A 62 -6.17 -8.68 -6.80
N ARG A 63 -6.16 -9.20 -5.56
CA ARG A 63 -7.22 -8.95 -4.58
C ARG A 63 -7.31 -7.48 -4.20
N GLY A 64 -6.18 -6.78 -4.09
CA GLY A 64 -6.13 -5.35 -3.82
C GLY A 64 -6.76 -4.53 -4.95
N HIS A 65 -6.45 -4.88 -6.19
CA HIS A 65 -7.09 -4.25 -7.35
C HIS A 65 -8.59 -4.50 -7.38
N ALA A 66 -9.03 -5.71 -7.08
CA ALA A 66 -10.45 -6.04 -7.03
C ALA A 66 -11.18 -5.25 -5.92
N ARG A 67 -10.55 -5.10 -4.75
CA ARG A 67 -11.12 -4.33 -3.65
C ARG A 67 -11.26 -2.86 -4.02
N LEU A 68 -10.25 -2.30 -4.69
CA LEU A 68 -10.29 -0.92 -5.14
C LEU A 68 -11.40 -0.71 -6.17
N ALA A 69 -11.54 -1.62 -7.12
CA ALA A 69 -12.60 -1.57 -8.10
C ALA A 69 -13.99 -1.61 -7.44
N PHE A 70 -14.14 -2.44 -6.40
CA PHE A 70 -15.37 -2.49 -5.62
C PHE A 70 -15.71 -1.14 -5.01
N PHE A 71 -14.75 -0.48 -4.36
CA PHE A 71 -14.96 0.83 -3.77
C PHE A 71 -15.35 1.88 -4.82
N ARG A 72 -14.75 1.83 -6.00
CA ARG A 72 -15.05 2.77 -7.08
C ARG A 72 -16.48 2.62 -7.62
N HIS A 73 -17.05 1.42 -7.52
CA HIS A 73 -18.40 1.14 -8.02
C HIS A 73 -19.50 1.26 -6.97
N HIS A 74 -19.15 1.33 -5.69
CA HIS A 74 -20.13 1.20 -4.60
C HIS A 74 -20.15 2.36 -3.62
N HIS A 75 -19.66 3.53 -4.02
CA HIS A 75 -19.75 4.69 -3.13
C HIS A 75 -20.66 5.78 -3.64
#